data_1ef06983c67c5b49b475ee43ed58c737
#
_entry.id   1ef06983c67c5b49b475ee43ed58c737
#
_cell.length_a   1.000
_cell.length_b   1.000
_cell.length_c   1.000
_cell.angle_alpha   90.00
_cell.angle_beta   90.00
_cell.angle_gamma   90.00
#
_symmetry.space_group_name_H-M   'P 1'
#
loop_
_entity.id
_entity.type
_entity.pdbx_description
1 polymer ?
#
loop_
_entity_poly.entity_id
_entity_poly.type
_entity_poly.pdbx_seq_one_letter_code
_entity_poly.pdbx_strand_id
1 'polypeptide(L)'
;MKNPLVDKSIEVASMVINYCEVLQAERKYVISRQLLKSGTSIGANIHEAQNAESKADFIHKMKIATKELEETKYWLILCEKSKTYPTHLDLSKKVNELGLILYKILSTSIKSRK
;
A
#
# COMPACT_ATOMS: atom_id res chain seq x y z
N MET A 1 -10.66 19.41 -3.62
CA MET A 1 -10.44 18.66 -4.88
C MET A 1 -10.17 17.20 -4.57
N LYS A 2 -10.83 16.30 -5.28
CA LYS A 2 -10.65 14.86 -5.06
C LYS A 2 -9.32 14.38 -5.60
N ASN A 3 -8.67 13.52 -4.83
CA ASN A 3 -7.44 12.86 -5.25
C ASN A 3 -7.65 11.35 -5.08
N PRO A 4 -8.04 10.65 -6.17
CA PRO A 4 -8.34 9.22 -6.08
C PRO A 4 -7.19 8.37 -5.54
N LEU A 5 -5.94 8.74 -5.85
CA LEU A 5 -4.79 8.00 -5.35
C LEU A 5 -4.69 8.10 -3.83
N VAL A 6 -4.81 9.33 -3.30
CA VAL A 6 -4.76 9.57 -1.85
C VAL A 6 -5.93 8.85 -1.17
N ASP A 7 -7.14 9.03 -1.69
CA ASP A 7 -8.34 8.42 -1.10
C ASP A 7 -8.24 6.89 -1.07
N LYS A 8 -7.79 6.29 -2.17
CA LYS A 8 -7.63 4.85 -2.25
C LYS A 8 -6.56 4.35 -1.28
N SER A 9 -5.48 5.11 -1.11
CA SER A 9 -4.42 4.72 -0.18
C SER A 9 -4.91 4.75 1.27
N ILE A 10 -5.78 5.69 1.62
CA ILE A 10 -6.38 5.74 2.96
C ILE A 10 -7.31 4.54 3.17
N GLU A 11 -8.12 4.23 2.16
CA GLU A 11 -9.00 3.07 2.21
C GLU A 11 -8.22 1.78 2.44
N VAL A 12 -7.14 1.57 1.67
CA VAL A 12 -6.28 0.40 1.81
C VAL A 12 -5.66 0.36 3.20
N ALA A 13 -5.12 1.48 3.69
CA ALA A 13 -4.50 1.53 5.01
C ALA A 13 -5.50 1.16 6.11
N SER A 14 -6.73 1.66 6.00
CA SER A 14 -7.79 1.35 6.95
C SER A 14 -8.12 -0.15 6.94
N MET A 15 -8.22 -0.74 5.76
CA MET A 15 -8.48 -2.18 5.63
C MET A 15 -7.30 -3.02 6.16
N VAL A 16 -6.06 -2.55 5.96
CA VAL A 16 -4.87 -3.21 6.51
C VAL A 16 -4.92 -3.20 8.03
N ILE A 17 -5.25 -2.05 8.64
CA ILE A 17 -5.38 -1.94 10.09
C ILE A 17 -6.40 -2.95 10.61
N ASN A 18 -7.57 -3.00 9.98
CA ASN A 18 -8.63 -3.93 10.40
C ASN A 18 -8.18 -5.39 10.29
N TYR A 19 -7.53 -5.75 9.18
CA TYR A 19 -7.05 -7.13 8.99
C TYR A 19 -5.94 -7.47 10.00
N CYS A 20 -5.06 -6.52 10.30
CA CYS A 20 -4.00 -6.72 11.29
C CYS A 20 -4.57 -6.91 12.70
N GLU A 21 -5.69 -6.27 13.03
CA GLU A 21 -6.36 -6.50 14.31
C GLU A 21 -6.88 -7.94 14.40
N VAL A 22 -7.40 -8.47 13.30
CA VAL A 22 -7.83 -9.88 13.24
C VAL A 22 -6.62 -10.79 13.43
N LEU A 23 -5.50 -10.50 12.73
CA LEU A 23 -4.27 -11.27 12.87
C LEU A 23 -3.75 -11.25 14.31
N GLN A 24 -3.80 -10.10 14.97
CA GLN A 24 -3.39 -9.94 16.38
C GLN A 24 -4.26 -10.81 17.29
N ALA A 25 -5.58 -10.77 17.08
CA ALA A 25 -6.50 -11.57 17.88
C ALA A 25 -6.22 -13.07 17.72
N GLU A 26 -5.70 -13.49 16.57
CA GLU A 26 -5.35 -14.88 16.29
C GLU A 26 -3.87 -15.17 16.58
N ARG A 27 -3.18 -14.24 17.25
CA ARG A 27 -1.78 -14.39 17.67
C ARG A 27 -0.79 -14.49 16.51
N LYS A 28 -1.15 -13.94 15.34
CA LYS A 28 -0.26 -13.87 14.17
C LYS A 28 0.55 -12.58 14.22
N TYR A 29 1.31 -12.39 15.28
CA TYR A 29 1.93 -11.10 15.63
C TYR A 29 3.00 -10.64 14.63
N VAL A 30 3.85 -11.54 14.18
CA VAL A 30 4.98 -11.16 13.32
C VAL A 30 4.50 -10.63 11.99
N ILE A 31 3.61 -11.38 11.32
CA ILE A 31 3.05 -10.95 10.03
C ILE A 31 2.20 -9.70 10.21
N SER A 32 1.43 -9.62 11.30
CA SER A 32 0.63 -8.43 11.58
C SER A 32 1.48 -7.17 11.61
N ARG A 33 2.61 -7.19 12.31
CA ARG A 33 3.50 -6.02 12.40
C ARG A 33 4.08 -5.64 11.05
N GLN A 34 4.54 -6.62 10.28
CA GLN A 34 5.14 -6.36 8.97
C GLN A 34 4.10 -5.80 7.99
N LEU A 35 2.94 -6.41 7.97
CA LEU A 35 1.85 -5.98 7.09
C LEU A 35 1.36 -4.57 7.46
N LEU A 36 1.20 -4.30 8.76
CA LEU A 36 0.77 -2.99 9.22
C LEU A 36 1.76 -1.92 8.79
N LYS A 37 3.05 -2.18 8.97
CA LYS A 37 4.10 -1.22 8.59
C LYS A 37 4.08 -0.94 7.09
N SER A 38 4.13 -1.98 6.25
CA SER A 38 4.17 -1.79 4.81
C SER A 38 2.85 -1.20 4.28
N GLY A 39 1.72 -1.73 4.74
CA GLY A 39 0.41 -1.31 4.25
C GLY A 39 0.06 0.13 4.56
N THR A 40 0.51 0.66 5.70
CA THR A 40 0.30 2.07 6.06
C THR A 40 1.36 2.97 5.44
N SER A 41 2.54 2.45 5.13
CA SER A 41 3.62 3.23 4.51
C SER A 41 3.33 3.61 3.06
N ILE A 42 2.49 2.83 2.37
CA ILE A 42 2.08 3.18 0.99
C ILE A 42 1.46 4.58 1.01
N GLY A 43 0.42 4.76 1.80
CA GLY A 43 -0.31 6.03 1.87
C GLY A 43 0.52 7.15 2.46
N ALA A 44 1.37 6.85 3.45
CA ALA A 44 2.24 7.86 4.04
C ALA A 44 3.15 8.48 2.98
N ASN A 45 3.75 7.66 2.12
CA ASN A 45 4.62 8.16 1.05
C ASN A 45 3.83 8.88 -0.05
N ILE A 46 2.64 8.41 -0.37
CA ILE A 46 1.77 9.10 -1.32
C ILE A 46 1.40 10.49 -0.80
N HIS A 47 1.09 10.62 0.49
CA HIS A 47 0.79 11.92 1.12
C HIS A 47 2.00 12.84 1.07
N GLU A 48 3.19 12.33 1.40
CA GLU A 48 4.41 13.13 1.33
C GLU A 48 4.70 13.58 -0.09
N ALA A 49 4.40 12.73 -1.09
CA ALA A 49 4.60 13.08 -2.48
C ALA A 49 3.74 14.28 -2.91
N GLN A 50 2.55 14.46 -2.30
CA GLN A 50 1.68 15.60 -2.63
C GLN A 50 2.32 16.94 -2.23
N ASN A 51 3.27 16.91 -1.30
CA ASN A 51 3.98 18.11 -0.82
C ASN A 51 5.45 18.07 -1.24
N ALA A 52 5.77 17.37 -2.32
CA ALA A 52 7.14 17.23 -2.80
C ALA A 52 7.72 18.58 -3.21
N GLU A 53 9.01 18.77 -2.95
CA GLU A 53 9.73 20.01 -3.26
C GLU A 53 10.06 20.15 -4.75
N SER A 54 10.03 19.03 -5.49
CA SER A 54 10.40 18.99 -6.89
C SER A 54 9.76 17.80 -7.56
N LYS A 55 9.81 17.76 -8.89
CA LYS A 55 9.36 16.60 -9.66
C LYS A 55 10.17 15.35 -9.29
N ALA A 56 11.49 15.52 -9.11
CA ALA A 56 12.36 14.41 -8.72
C ALA A 56 11.98 13.86 -7.34
N ASP A 57 11.66 14.74 -6.39
CA ASP A 57 11.23 14.33 -5.06
C ASP A 57 9.88 13.60 -5.11
N PHE A 58 8.95 14.12 -5.91
CA PHE A 58 7.66 13.45 -6.13
C PHE A 58 7.86 12.02 -6.63
N ILE A 59 8.67 11.86 -7.67
CA ILE A 59 8.95 10.54 -8.27
C ILE A 59 9.60 9.63 -7.23
N HIS A 60 10.55 10.16 -6.45
CA HIS A 60 11.22 9.38 -5.41
C HIS A 60 10.23 8.84 -4.37
N LYS A 61 9.35 9.71 -3.86
CA LYS A 61 8.33 9.30 -2.88
C LYS A 61 7.37 8.27 -3.47
N MET A 62 6.98 8.45 -4.73
CA MET A 62 6.09 7.50 -5.39
C MET A 62 6.77 6.14 -5.61
N LYS A 63 8.08 6.12 -5.87
CA LYS A 63 8.85 4.87 -5.97
C LYS A 63 8.89 4.15 -4.62
N ILE A 64 9.05 4.88 -3.52
CA ILE A 64 9.02 4.28 -2.18
C ILE A 64 7.63 3.67 -1.94
N ALA A 65 6.56 4.41 -2.27
CA ALA A 65 5.20 3.89 -2.11
C ALA A 65 5.00 2.60 -2.90
N THR A 66 5.55 2.52 -4.11
CA THR A 66 5.47 1.32 -4.95
C THR A 66 6.17 0.13 -4.29
N LYS A 67 7.34 0.36 -3.70
CA LYS A 67 8.07 -0.71 -2.99
C LYS A 67 7.27 -1.20 -1.79
N GLU A 68 6.66 -0.29 -1.04
CA GLU A 68 5.83 -0.67 0.11
C GLU A 68 4.59 -1.44 -0.33
N LEU A 69 4.01 -1.08 -1.46
CA LEU A 69 2.87 -1.80 -2.02
C LEU A 69 3.26 -3.23 -2.40
N GLU A 70 4.43 -3.41 -3.03
CA GLU A 70 4.92 -4.75 -3.39
C GLU A 70 5.19 -5.59 -2.15
N GLU A 71 5.73 -5.00 -1.09
CA GLU A 71 5.94 -5.70 0.17
C GLU A 71 4.61 -6.10 0.80
N THR A 72 3.62 -5.21 0.75
CA THR A 72 2.27 -5.51 1.25
C THR A 72 1.66 -6.70 0.52
N LYS A 73 1.80 -6.75 -0.80
CA LYS A 73 1.34 -7.89 -1.61
C LYS A 73 2.02 -9.18 -1.17
N TYR A 74 3.30 -9.12 -0.89
CA TYR A 74 4.07 -10.28 -0.45
C TYR A 74 3.51 -10.86 0.86
N TRP A 75 3.29 -9.99 1.86
CA TRP A 75 2.73 -10.45 3.13
C TRP A 75 1.33 -11.04 2.95
N LEU A 76 0.51 -10.46 2.09
CA LEU A 76 -0.82 -10.99 1.82
C LEU A 76 -0.78 -12.34 1.12
N ILE A 77 0.19 -12.55 0.21
CA ILE A 77 0.39 -13.85 -0.43
C ILE A 77 0.74 -14.91 0.62
N LEU A 78 1.62 -14.57 1.57
CA LEU A 78 1.97 -15.51 2.64
C LEU A 78 0.76 -15.85 3.51
N CYS A 79 -0.08 -14.86 3.82
CA CYS A 79 -1.32 -15.11 4.57
C CYS A 79 -2.24 -16.04 3.80
N GLU A 80 -2.38 -15.84 2.49
CA GLU A 80 -3.22 -16.68 1.63
C GLU A 80 -2.74 -18.11 1.59
N LYS A 81 -1.41 -18.32 1.56
CA LYS A 81 -0.82 -19.65 1.52
C LYS A 81 -0.87 -20.37 2.86
N SER A 82 -1.14 -19.67 3.95
CA SER A 82 -1.11 -20.22 5.31
C SER A 82 -2.52 -20.65 5.71
N LYS A 83 -2.72 -21.93 5.95
CA LYS A 83 -4.04 -22.53 6.18
C LYS A 83 -4.79 -21.98 7.38
N THR A 84 -4.09 -21.54 8.40
CA THR A 84 -4.68 -21.05 9.65
C THR A 84 -4.92 -19.55 9.67
N TYR A 85 -4.61 -18.85 8.57
CA TYR A 85 -4.79 -17.41 8.51
C TYR A 85 -6.17 -17.05 7.97
N PRO A 86 -6.76 -15.94 8.47
CA PRO A 86 -8.07 -15.50 7.97
C PRO A 86 -7.97 -15.01 6.52
N THR A 87 -9.11 -15.03 5.82
CA THR A 87 -9.18 -14.59 4.43
C THR A 87 -9.06 -13.07 4.34
N HIS A 88 -8.58 -12.59 3.16
CA HIS A 88 -8.36 -11.16 2.92
C HIS A 88 -8.67 -10.78 1.46
N LEU A 89 -9.65 -11.45 0.85
CA LEU A 89 -9.96 -11.25 -0.57
C LEU A 89 -10.23 -9.79 -0.92
N ASP A 90 -11.05 -9.10 -0.13
CA ASP A 90 -11.36 -7.70 -0.38
C ASP A 90 -10.13 -6.82 -0.27
N LEU A 91 -9.29 -7.05 0.73
CA LEU A 91 -8.06 -6.30 0.92
C LEU A 91 -7.11 -6.50 -0.25
N SER A 92 -6.89 -7.73 -0.67
CA SER A 92 -6.02 -8.03 -1.81
C SER A 92 -6.49 -7.33 -3.07
N LYS A 93 -7.81 -7.34 -3.31
CA LYS A 93 -8.41 -6.66 -4.45
C LYS A 93 -8.13 -5.15 -4.41
N LYS A 94 -8.32 -4.53 -3.24
CA LYS A 94 -8.11 -3.08 -3.08
C LYS A 94 -6.64 -2.72 -3.22
N VAL A 95 -5.73 -3.54 -2.72
CA VAL A 95 -4.29 -3.34 -2.90
C VAL A 95 -3.93 -3.38 -4.38
N ASN A 96 -4.49 -4.34 -5.13
CA ASN A 96 -4.24 -4.43 -6.56
C ASN A 96 -4.78 -3.21 -7.31
N GLU A 97 -5.97 -2.72 -6.95
CA GLU A 97 -6.55 -1.52 -7.54
C GLU A 97 -5.67 -0.30 -7.30
N LEU A 98 -5.19 -0.14 -6.05
CA LEU A 98 -4.27 0.94 -5.70
C LEU A 98 -2.99 0.86 -6.52
N GLY A 99 -2.46 -0.35 -6.68
CA GLY A 99 -1.24 -0.58 -7.46
C GLY A 99 -1.37 -0.12 -8.90
N LEU A 100 -2.50 -0.40 -9.54
CA LEU A 100 -2.72 0.01 -10.94
C LEU A 100 -2.70 1.53 -11.07
N ILE A 101 -3.34 2.24 -10.15
CA ILE A 101 -3.37 3.71 -10.15
C ILE A 101 -1.96 4.25 -9.91
N LEU A 102 -1.28 3.72 -8.91
CA LEU A 102 0.05 4.16 -8.50
C LEU A 102 1.07 3.98 -9.64
N TYR A 103 1.09 2.81 -10.25
CA TYR A 103 2.01 2.50 -11.35
C TYR A 103 1.78 3.41 -12.54
N LYS A 104 0.52 3.69 -12.88
CA LYS A 104 0.17 4.55 -14.01
C LYS A 104 0.67 5.98 -13.77
N ILE A 105 0.42 6.52 -12.59
CA ILE A 105 0.84 7.88 -12.25
C ILE A 105 2.36 7.96 -12.24
N LEU A 106 3.04 6.99 -11.64
CA LEU A 106 4.51 6.98 -11.59
C LEU A 106 5.10 6.91 -13.00
N SER A 107 4.59 6.00 -13.84
CA SER A 107 5.05 5.85 -15.21
C SER A 107 4.88 7.14 -16.01
N THR A 108 3.72 7.78 -15.90
CA THR A 108 3.45 9.05 -16.56
C THR A 108 4.40 10.14 -16.08
N SER A 109 4.64 10.20 -14.76
CA SER A 109 5.54 11.20 -14.16
C SER A 109 6.97 11.03 -14.63
N ILE A 110 7.45 9.80 -14.75
CA ILE A 110 8.80 9.52 -15.24
C ILE A 110 8.93 9.97 -16.70
N LYS A 111 7.94 9.66 -17.55
CA LYS A 111 7.96 10.07 -18.96
C LYS A 111 7.96 11.58 -19.13
N SER A 112 7.17 12.30 -18.32
CA SER A 112 7.08 13.76 -18.43
C SER A 112 8.29 14.48 -17.88
N ARG A 113 9.20 13.76 -17.21
CA ARG A 113 10.41 14.33 -16.63
C ARG A 113 11.45 14.70 -17.70
N LYS A 114 11.39 14.07 -18.86
CA LYS A 114 12.35 14.29 -19.94
C LYS A 114 12.21 15.68 -20.60
#